data_d0245bb4b0e1bd361cead06c27102030
#
_entry.id   d0245bb4b0e1bd361cead06c27102030
#
_cell.length_a   1.000
_cell.length_b   1.000
_cell.length_c   1.000
_cell.angle_alpha   90.00
_cell.angle_beta   90.00
_cell.angle_gamma   90.00
#
_symmetry.space_group_name_H-M   'P 1'
#
loop_
_entity.id
_entity.type
_entity.pdbx_description
1 polymer ?
#
loop_
_entity_poly.entity_id
_entity_poly.type
_entity_poly.pdbx_seq_one_letter_code
_entity_poly.pdbx_strand_id
1 'polypeptide(L)'
;MSDDGDSAARPGEDWRPLAHQVAQSARDFIDGVAALARGEGGEETVPLLLLEVAQIQLTGAKLGASKDVILPGNWEPDVGADPDLDVLRTGLAARLEHGDEYAELFDPYADAKATAFRLSDDLATIAADLIHGLQHYEAGRSSEALWWWQYSYVNHWGLHGGAALRALHAVVAHARLDVAEDPAVS
;
A
#
# COMPACT_ATOMS: atom_id res chain seq x y z
N MET A 1 40.44 2.86 22.35
CA MET A 1 39.39 2.28 23.23
C MET A 1 38.08 2.89 22.74
N SER A 2 37.60 2.28 21.67
CA SER A 2 36.41 2.73 20.96
C SER A 2 35.25 1.85 21.44
N ASP A 3 34.30 2.50 22.08
CA ASP A 3 33.07 1.90 22.57
C ASP A 3 32.12 1.81 21.36
N ASP A 4 32.14 0.71 20.67
CA ASP A 4 31.13 0.37 19.67
C ASP A 4 29.85 -0.01 20.41
N GLY A 5 29.05 1.02 20.70
CA GLY A 5 27.74 0.87 21.31
C GLY A 5 26.84 0.05 20.40
N ASP A 6 26.77 -1.24 20.74
CA ASP A 6 25.75 -2.20 20.30
C ASP A 6 24.35 -1.59 20.54
N SER A 7 23.75 -1.05 19.48
CA SER A 7 22.41 -0.49 19.48
C SER A 7 21.38 -1.60 19.20
N ALA A 8 21.50 -2.73 19.87
CA ALA A 8 20.44 -3.71 19.93
C ALA A 8 19.22 -3.10 20.63
N ALA A 9 18.05 -3.17 19.98
CA ALA A 9 16.79 -2.69 20.50
C ALA A 9 16.60 -3.19 21.95
N ARG A 10 16.38 -2.24 22.87
CA ARG A 10 16.20 -2.58 24.29
C ARG A 10 14.94 -3.42 24.46
N PRO A 11 14.98 -4.52 25.22
CA PRO A 11 13.78 -5.25 25.59
C PRO A 11 12.87 -4.29 26.39
N GLY A 12 11.75 -3.84 25.80
CA GLY A 12 10.79 -2.98 26.48
C GLY A 12 10.16 -1.86 25.65
N GLU A 13 10.46 -1.73 24.37
CA GLU A 13 9.71 -0.80 23.52
C GLU A 13 8.30 -1.38 23.27
N ASP A 14 7.26 -0.69 23.77
CA ASP A 14 5.87 -1.15 23.60
C ASP A 14 5.39 -0.82 22.20
N TRP A 15 5.48 -1.78 21.29
CA TRP A 15 5.03 -1.66 19.90
C TRP A 15 3.51 -1.67 19.72
N ARG A 16 2.75 -2.00 20.75
CA ARG A 16 1.28 -2.15 20.65
C ARG A 16 0.56 -0.91 20.14
N PRO A 17 0.87 0.32 20.58
CA PRO A 17 0.19 1.50 20.04
C PRO A 17 0.44 1.72 18.56
N LEU A 18 1.67 1.51 18.09
CA LEU A 18 2.01 1.62 16.67
C LEU A 18 1.34 0.51 15.85
N ALA A 19 1.38 -0.73 16.32
CA ALA A 19 0.70 -1.85 15.68
C ALA A 19 -0.81 -1.62 15.56
N HIS A 20 -1.43 -1.05 16.60
CA HIS A 20 -2.85 -0.70 16.57
C HIS A 20 -3.14 0.37 15.51
N GLN A 21 -2.33 1.42 15.43
CA GLN A 21 -2.48 2.47 14.43
C GLN A 21 -2.34 1.93 13.00
N VAL A 22 -1.33 1.09 12.76
CA VAL A 22 -1.13 0.48 11.43
C VAL A 22 -2.27 -0.47 11.08
N ALA A 23 -2.71 -1.31 12.04
CA ALA A 23 -3.85 -2.20 11.86
C ALA A 23 -5.13 -1.45 11.47
N GLN A 24 -5.38 -0.28 12.10
CA GLN A 24 -6.52 0.55 11.74
C GLN A 24 -6.38 1.09 10.32
N SER A 25 -5.24 1.68 9.97
CA SER A 25 -5.00 2.18 8.61
C SER A 25 -5.11 1.08 7.54
N ALA A 26 -4.65 -0.14 7.86
CA ALA A 26 -4.76 -1.28 6.96
C ALA A 26 -6.22 -1.69 6.72
N ARG A 27 -7.04 -1.74 7.78
CA ARG A 27 -8.47 -2.03 7.66
C ARG A 27 -9.18 -0.95 6.86
N ASP A 28 -8.94 0.32 7.18
CA ASP A 28 -9.56 1.45 6.48
C ASP A 28 -9.26 1.39 4.97
N PHE A 29 -8.01 1.12 4.60
CA PHE A 29 -7.61 0.95 3.19
C PHE A 29 -8.33 -0.24 2.53
N ILE A 30 -8.32 -1.42 3.16
CA ILE A 30 -8.94 -2.64 2.61
C ILE A 30 -10.45 -2.44 2.41
N ASP A 31 -11.12 -1.90 3.40
CA ASP A 31 -12.57 -1.63 3.35
C ASP A 31 -12.90 -0.58 2.29
N GLY A 32 -12.09 0.51 2.20
CA GLY A 32 -12.22 1.56 1.21
C GLY A 32 -12.08 1.04 -0.21
N VAL A 33 -10.99 0.35 -0.53
CA VAL A 33 -10.79 -0.19 -1.89
C VAL A 33 -11.81 -1.27 -2.25
N ALA A 34 -12.27 -2.07 -1.28
CA ALA A 34 -13.33 -3.04 -1.50
C ALA A 34 -14.69 -2.38 -1.80
N ALA A 35 -15.03 -1.30 -1.12
CA ALA A 35 -16.23 -0.51 -1.39
C ALA A 35 -16.17 0.10 -2.82
N LEU A 36 -15.01 0.66 -3.19
CA LEU A 36 -14.81 1.23 -4.52
C LEU A 36 -14.86 0.15 -5.62
N ALA A 37 -14.31 -1.04 -5.39
CA ALA A 37 -14.41 -2.17 -6.30
C ALA A 37 -15.87 -2.61 -6.55
N ARG A 38 -16.74 -2.51 -5.53
CA ARG A 38 -18.19 -2.74 -5.66
C ARG A 38 -18.94 -1.62 -6.40
N GLY A 39 -18.28 -0.49 -6.67
CA GLY A 39 -18.84 0.65 -7.39
C GLY A 39 -19.51 1.70 -6.48
N GLU A 40 -19.25 1.67 -5.17
CA GLU A 40 -19.83 2.63 -4.22
C GLU A 40 -19.28 4.06 -4.39
N GLY A 41 -18.16 4.25 -5.11
CA GLY A 41 -17.59 5.56 -5.42
C GLY A 41 -18.23 6.28 -6.62
N GLY A 42 -18.93 5.56 -7.50
CA GLY A 42 -19.47 6.15 -8.73
C GLY A 42 -18.40 6.86 -9.55
N GLU A 43 -18.66 8.11 -9.97
CA GLU A 43 -17.70 8.94 -10.72
C GLU A 43 -16.49 9.39 -9.90
N GLU A 44 -16.56 9.37 -8.59
CA GLU A 44 -15.48 9.72 -7.68
C GLU A 44 -14.52 8.55 -7.37
N THR A 45 -14.70 7.40 -8.01
CA THR A 45 -13.88 6.20 -7.73
C THR A 45 -12.37 6.49 -7.82
N VAL A 46 -11.90 7.13 -8.89
CA VAL A 46 -10.46 7.40 -9.09
C VAL A 46 -9.92 8.42 -8.07
N PRO A 47 -10.55 9.57 -7.82
CA PRO A 47 -10.13 10.48 -6.75
C PRO A 47 -10.11 9.83 -5.36
N LEU A 48 -11.09 8.95 -5.06
CA LEU A 48 -11.13 8.24 -3.78
C LEU A 48 -10.03 7.20 -3.68
N LEU A 49 -9.74 6.43 -4.75
CA LEU A 49 -8.58 5.52 -4.78
C LEU A 49 -7.26 6.27 -4.57
N LEU A 50 -7.10 7.47 -5.17
CA LEU A 50 -5.93 8.31 -4.95
C LEU A 50 -5.79 8.69 -3.47
N LEU A 51 -6.88 9.01 -2.80
CA LEU A 51 -6.89 9.33 -1.36
C LEU A 51 -6.51 8.10 -0.52
N GLU A 52 -7.11 6.93 -0.78
CA GLU A 52 -6.80 5.68 -0.06
C GLU A 52 -5.33 5.31 -0.18
N VAL A 53 -4.77 5.36 -1.39
CA VAL A 53 -3.35 5.06 -1.63
C VAL A 53 -2.44 6.08 -0.94
N ALA A 54 -2.77 7.37 -0.97
CA ALA A 54 -1.99 8.41 -0.29
C ALA A 54 -1.95 8.19 1.23
N GLN A 55 -3.08 7.81 1.85
CA GLN A 55 -3.18 7.57 3.28
C GLN A 55 -2.38 6.33 3.71
N ILE A 56 -2.48 5.22 2.98
CA ILE A 56 -1.73 4.02 3.33
C ILE A 56 -0.23 4.20 3.07
N GLN A 57 0.15 4.93 2.02
CA GLN A 57 1.56 5.28 1.76
C GLN A 57 2.14 6.16 2.88
N LEU A 58 1.37 7.09 3.44
CA LEU A 58 1.81 7.85 4.61
C LEU A 58 2.05 6.94 5.82
N THR A 59 1.21 5.94 6.02
CA THR A 59 1.38 4.94 7.10
C THR A 59 2.65 4.12 6.86
N GLY A 60 2.87 3.65 5.63
CA GLY A 60 4.09 2.94 5.23
C GLY A 60 5.36 3.77 5.40
N ALA A 61 5.33 5.04 5.00
CA ALA A 61 6.46 5.95 5.17
C ALA A 61 6.84 6.16 6.65
N LYS A 62 5.87 6.18 7.56
CA LYS A 62 6.13 6.20 9.01
C LYS A 62 6.80 4.92 9.48
N LEU A 63 6.38 3.76 8.96
CA LEU A 63 7.04 2.47 9.25
C LEU A 63 8.49 2.46 8.73
N GLY A 64 8.71 2.90 7.48
CA GLY A 64 10.05 2.97 6.89
C GLY A 64 10.99 3.96 7.58
N ALA A 65 10.44 5.00 8.21
CA ALA A 65 11.21 5.97 9.00
C ALA A 65 11.42 5.55 10.46
N SER A 66 10.75 4.49 10.92
CA SER A 66 10.89 3.95 12.27
C SER A 66 12.12 3.06 12.37
N LYS A 67 12.56 2.78 13.62
CA LYS A 67 13.60 1.77 13.83
C LYS A 67 13.12 0.40 13.37
N ASP A 68 14.05 -0.43 12.92
CA ASP A 68 13.74 -1.78 12.49
C ASP A 68 13.14 -2.61 13.63
N VAL A 69 12.01 -3.24 13.33
CA VAL A 69 11.40 -4.22 14.22
C VAL A 69 12.16 -5.52 14.07
N ILE A 70 12.77 -6.00 15.15
CA ILE A 70 13.54 -7.25 15.16
C ILE A 70 12.76 -8.31 15.93
N LEU A 71 12.46 -9.41 15.27
CA LEU A 71 11.79 -10.53 15.92
C LEU A 71 12.77 -11.37 16.76
N PRO A 72 12.37 -11.81 17.97
CA PRO A 72 13.15 -12.78 18.75
C PRO A 72 13.07 -14.15 18.08
N GLY A 73 14.00 -14.46 17.24
CA GLY A 73 14.06 -15.73 16.50
C GLY A 73 13.86 -15.54 15.01
N ASN A 74 14.68 -15.44 14.21
CA ASN A 74 14.92 -15.18 12.79
C ASN A 74 13.82 -15.53 11.76
N TRP A 75 12.58 -15.75 12.12
CA TRP A 75 11.52 -16.04 11.17
C TRP A 75 10.11 -15.78 11.71
N GLU A 76 9.27 -15.48 10.79
CA GLU A 76 7.87 -15.23 10.96
C GLU A 76 7.09 -16.54 11.13
N PRO A 77 6.18 -16.65 12.13
CA PRO A 77 5.27 -17.78 12.22
C PRO A 77 4.28 -17.79 11.05
N ASP A 78 3.95 -18.96 10.55
CA ASP A 78 2.87 -19.11 9.57
C ASP A 78 1.53 -18.61 10.15
N VAL A 79 0.82 -17.81 9.39
CA VAL A 79 -0.50 -17.24 9.74
C VAL A 79 -1.64 -17.82 8.93
N GLY A 80 -1.36 -18.72 8.00
CA GLY A 80 -2.37 -19.39 7.18
C GLY A 80 -2.27 -19.02 5.69
N ALA A 81 -3.34 -19.35 4.96
CA ALA A 81 -3.38 -19.15 3.52
C ALA A 81 -3.43 -17.68 3.13
N ASP A 82 -2.82 -17.38 1.97
CA ASP A 82 -2.94 -16.07 1.34
C ASP A 82 -4.40 -15.72 1.04
N PRO A 83 -4.79 -14.44 1.14
CA PRO A 83 -6.15 -14.02 0.86
C PRO A 83 -6.48 -14.17 -0.63
N ASP A 84 -7.69 -14.64 -0.93
CA ASP A 84 -8.22 -14.60 -2.31
C ASP A 84 -8.73 -13.18 -2.61
N LEU A 85 -8.04 -12.50 -3.50
CA LEU A 85 -8.33 -11.12 -3.90
C LEU A 85 -8.84 -10.99 -5.33
N ASP A 86 -9.24 -12.08 -5.98
CA ASP A 86 -9.69 -12.07 -7.37
C ASP A 86 -10.95 -11.22 -7.56
N VAL A 87 -11.87 -11.22 -6.59
CA VAL A 87 -13.07 -10.37 -6.63
C VAL A 87 -12.71 -8.89 -6.51
N LEU A 88 -11.78 -8.54 -5.62
CA LEU A 88 -11.27 -7.17 -5.47
C LEU A 88 -10.61 -6.70 -6.77
N ARG A 89 -9.66 -7.47 -7.29
CA ARG A 89 -8.92 -7.16 -8.53
C ARG A 89 -9.85 -6.97 -9.72
N THR A 90 -10.76 -7.90 -9.93
CA THR A 90 -11.72 -7.84 -11.03
C THR A 90 -12.67 -6.65 -10.89
N GLY A 91 -13.15 -6.38 -9.68
CA GLY A 91 -14.01 -5.23 -9.40
C GLY A 91 -13.31 -3.91 -9.69
N LEU A 92 -12.06 -3.74 -9.24
CA LEU A 92 -11.25 -2.54 -9.51
C LEU A 92 -10.98 -2.38 -11.00
N ALA A 93 -10.55 -3.43 -11.71
CA ALA A 93 -10.32 -3.38 -13.16
C ALA A 93 -11.57 -2.91 -13.91
N ALA A 94 -12.77 -3.40 -13.51
CA ALA A 94 -14.02 -2.98 -14.11
C ALA A 94 -14.39 -1.51 -13.84
N ARG A 95 -13.90 -0.91 -12.74
CA ARG A 95 -14.15 0.51 -12.42
C ARG A 95 -13.14 1.43 -13.06
N LEU A 96 -11.90 0.98 -13.20
CA LEU A 96 -10.80 1.77 -13.77
C LEU A 96 -10.79 1.75 -15.31
N GLU A 97 -11.34 0.70 -15.91
CA GLU A 97 -11.44 0.56 -17.38
C GLU A 97 -10.09 0.83 -18.08
N HIS A 98 -10.05 1.82 -18.97
CA HIS A 98 -8.83 2.19 -19.70
C HIS A 98 -7.74 2.82 -18.80
N GLY A 99 -8.10 3.32 -17.64
CA GLY A 99 -7.17 3.86 -16.66
C GLY A 99 -6.47 2.78 -15.81
N ASP A 100 -6.85 1.52 -15.95
CA ASP A 100 -6.25 0.41 -15.21
C ASP A 100 -4.81 0.10 -15.66
N GLU A 101 -4.53 0.21 -16.97
CA GLU A 101 -3.20 -0.09 -17.53
C GLU A 101 -2.34 1.19 -17.59
N TYR A 102 -1.12 1.09 -17.10
CA TYR A 102 -0.15 2.20 -17.13
C TYR A 102 1.29 1.69 -17.30
N ALA A 103 2.22 2.58 -17.61
CA ALA A 103 3.64 2.28 -17.75
C ALA A 103 4.44 2.88 -16.60
N GLU A 104 5.33 2.10 -16.00
CA GLU A 104 6.11 2.47 -14.84
C GLU A 104 7.58 2.07 -14.97
N LEU A 105 8.46 2.86 -14.38
CA LEU A 105 9.83 2.51 -14.04
C LEU A 105 9.83 1.98 -12.60
N PHE A 106 9.91 0.68 -12.43
CA PHE A 106 9.81 0.04 -11.13
C PHE A 106 10.94 0.47 -10.18
N ASP A 107 12.17 0.56 -10.69
CA ASP A 107 13.31 1.10 -9.97
C ASP A 107 13.96 2.24 -10.79
N PRO A 108 13.82 3.52 -10.35
CA PRO A 108 14.39 4.66 -11.07
C PRO A 108 15.92 4.69 -11.04
N TYR A 109 16.58 3.88 -10.22
CA TYR A 109 18.03 3.76 -10.11
C TYR A 109 18.61 2.57 -10.88
N ALA A 110 17.74 1.66 -11.35
CA ALA A 110 18.09 0.55 -12.21
C ALA A 110 17.94 0.92 -13.70
N ASP A 111 17.83 -0.09 -14.58
CA ASP A 111 17.64 0.13 -16.02
C ASP A 111 16.32 0.87 -16.30
N ALA A 112 16.42 1.96 -17.05
CA ALA A 112 15.31 2.85 -17.37
C ALA A 112 14.37 2.25 -18.43
N LYS A 113 13.82 1.06 -18.16
CA LYS A 113 12.86 0.40 -19.04
C LYS A 113 11.47 0.46 -18.42
N ALA A 114 10.57 1.18 -19.09
CA ALA A 114 9.17 1.19 -18.70
C ALA A 114 8.55 -0.21 -18.91
N THR A 115 7.78 -0.66 -17.93
CA THR A 115 7.04 -1.93 -17.94
C THR A 115 5.56 -1.63 -17.77
N ALA A 116 4.70 -2.42 -18.38
CA ALA A 116 3.25 -2.31 -18.22
C ALA A 116 2.83 -2.89 -16.88
N PHE A 117 2.01 -2.14 -16.15
CA PHE A 117 1.40 -2.48 -14.88
C PHE A 117 -0.10 -2.25 -14.92
N ARG A 118 -0.80 -2.74 -13.89
CA ARG A 118 -2.24 -2.51 -13.70
C ARG A 118 -2.49 -2.01 -12.29
N LEU A 119 -3.27 -0.93 -12.18
CA LEU A 119 -3.70 -0.39 -10.89
C LEU A 119 -4.47 -1.41 -10.05
N SER A 120 -5.33 -2.20 -10.70
CA SER A 120 -6.08 -3.27 -10.03
C SER A 120 -5.18 -4.35 -9.42
N ASP A 121 -4.07 -4.69 -10.08
CA ASP A 121 -3.08 -5.64 -9.55
C ASP A 121 -2.28 -5.02 -8.41
N ASP A 122 -1.84 -3.76 -8.53
CA ASP A 122 -1.11 -3.06 -7.48
C ASP A 122 -1.93 -2.91 -6.21
N LEU A 123 -3.20 -2.49 -6.33
CA LEU A 123 -4.10 -2.32 -5.18
C LEU A 123 -4.39 -3.65 -4.49
N ALA A 124 -4.55 -4.74 -5.26
CA ALA A 124 -4.70 -6.07 -4.70
C ALA A 124 -3.42 -6.57 -4.00
N THR A 125 -2.25 -6.27 -4.56
CA THR A 125 -0.95 -6.59 -3.96
C THR A 125 -0.76 -5.88 -2.62
N ILE A 126 -1.06 -4.57 -2.56
CA ILE A 126 -1.03 -3.81 -1.30
C ILE A 126 -1.98 -4.43 -0.27
N ALA A 127 -3.22 -4.75 -0.69
CA ALA A 127 -4.21 -5.35 0.20
C ALA A 127 -3.74 -6.72 0.73
N ALA A 128 -3.09 -7.56 -0.08
CA ALA A 128 -2.55 -8.86 0.33
C ALA A 128 -1.54 -8.72 1.48
N ASP A 129 -0.54 -7.84 1.31
CA ASP A 129 0.47 -7.61 2.34
C ASP A 129 -0.11 -7.03 3.63
N LEU A 130 -1.09 -6.14 3.51
CA LEU A 130 -1.76 -5.56 4.68
C LEU A 130 -2.59 -6.61 5.43
N ILE A 131 -3.32 -7.47 4.71
CA ILE A 131 -4.12 -8.57 5.29
C ILE A 131 -3.22 -9.56 6.02
N HIS A 132 -2.09 -9.92 5.44
CA HIS A 132 -1.14 -10.83 6.08
C HIS A 132 -0.68 -10.28 7.45
N GLY A 133 -0.29 -9.01 7.51
CA GLY A 133 0.04 -8.36 8.78
C GLY A 133 -1.15 -8.29 9.75
N LEU A 134 -2.39 -8.10 9.25
CA LEU A 134 -3.59 -8.14 10.09
C LEU A 134 -3.83 -9.52 10.69
N GLN A 135 -3.56 -10.61 9.96
CA GLN A 135 -3.65 -11.98 10.50
C GLN A 135 -2.72 -12.18 11.71
N HIS A 136 -1.48 -11.66 11.65
CA HIS A 136 -0.61 -11.64 12.82
C HIS A 136 -1.19 -10.82 13.96
N TYR A 137 -1.68 -9.61 13.66
CA TYR A 137 -2.23 -8.70 14.67
C TYR A 137 -3.44 -9.31 15.37
N GLU A 138 -4.36 -9.92 14.65
CA GLU A 138 -5.56 -10.56 15.17
C GLU A 138 -5.27 -11.82 15.97
N ALA A 139 -4.16 -12.49 15.65
CA ALA A 139 -3.62 -13.58 16.47
C ALA A 139 -2.90 -13.09 17.75
N GLY A 140 -2.93 -11.77 18.05
CA GLY A 140 -2.28 -11.18 19.22
C GLY A 140 -0.76 -10.99 19.10
N ARG A 141 -0.21 -11.15 17.91
CA ARG A 141 1.22 -11.08 17.62
C ARG A 141 1.59 -9.70 17.04
N SER A 142 1.53 -8.67 17.87
CA SER A 142 1.74 -7.27 17.44
C SER A 142 3.16 -7.00 16.91
N SER A 143 4.17 -7.66 17.44
CA SER A 143 5.57 -7.51 16.99
C SER A 143 5.76 -8.10 15.60
N GLU A 144 5.20 -9.28 15.33
CA GLU A 144 5.24 -9.97 14.06
C GLU A 144 4.44 -9.19 12.99
N ALA A 145 3.29 -8.66 13.35
CA ALA A 145 2.51 -7.79 12.49
C ALA A 145 3.29 -6.54 12.05
N LEU A 146 3.91 -5.85 12.99
CA LEU A 146 4.73 -4.67 12.68
C LEU A 146 5.94 -5.01 11.83
N TRP A 147 6.63 -6.10 12.18
CA TRP A 147 7.77 -6.58 11.41
C TRP A 147 7.35 -6.84 9.96
N TRP A 148 6.25 -7.58 9.75
CA TRP A 148 5.74 -7.86 8.41
C TRP A 148 5.39 -6.60 7.64
N TRP A 149 4.61 -5.69 8.23
CA TRP A 149 4.22 -4.45 7.54
C TRP A 149 5.41 -3.56 7.21
N GLN A 150 6.42 -3.47 8.09
CA GLN A 150 7.64 -2.71 7.82
C GLN A 150 8.47 -3.37 6.72
N TYR A 151 8.70 -4.66 6.82
CA TYR A 151 9.47 -5.43 5.86
C TYR A 151 8.82 -5.38 4.47
N SER A 152 7.53 -5.70 4.37
CA SER A 152 6.81 -5.71 3.10
C SER A 152 6.63 -4.29 2.51
N TYR A 153 6.54 -3.24 3.34
CA TYR A 153 6.57 -1.87 2.85
C TYR A 153 7.86 -1.57 2.09
N VAL A 154 8.99 -1.89 2.69
CA VAL A 154 10.29 -1.52 2.13
C VAL A 154 10.59 -2.29 0.84
N ASN A 155 10.20 -3.55 0.75
CA ASN A 155 10.58 -4.43 -0.36
C ASN A 155 9.46 -4.79 -1.35
N HIS A 156 8.20 -4.46 -1.04
CA HIS A 156 7.07 -4.90 -1.85
C HIS A 156 5.97 -3.84 -1.97
N TRP A 157 5.00 -3.78 -1.03
CA TRP A 157 3.81 -2.95 -1.24
C TRP A 157 4.07 -1.44 -1.29
N GLY A 158 5.15 -0.96 -0.70
CA GLY A 158 5.54 0.45 -0.78
C GLY A 158 5.89 0.88 -2.21
N LEU A 159 6.48 -0.03 -3.00
CA LEU A 159 6.81 0.20 -4.41
C LEU A 159 5.53 0.26 -5.26
N HIS A 160 4.63 -0.72 -5.09
CA HIS A 160 3.32 -0.75 -5.76
C HIS A 160 2.48 0.47 -5.41
N GLY A 161 2.45 0.86 -4.13
CA GLY A 161 1.72 2.05 -3.69
C GLY A 161 2.29 3.36 -4.25
N GLY A 162 3.61 3.49 -4.39
CA GLY A 162 4.25 4.64 -5.03
C GLY A 162 3.92 4.75 -6.52
N ALA A 163 3.91 3.62 -7.23
CA ALA A 163 3.53 3.53 -8.62
C ALA A 163 2.06 3.85 -8.83
N ALA A 164 1.17 3.22 -8.05
CA ALA A 164 -0.28 3.46 -8.09
C ALA A 164 -0.63 4.92 -7.77
N LEU A 165 0.02 5.53 -6.77
CA LEU A 165 -0.20 6.93 -6.42
C LEU A 165 0.08 7.86 -7.59
N ARG A 166 1.17 7.64 -8.31
CA ARG A 166 1.55 8.43 -9.49
C ARG A 166 0.59 8.22 -10.65
N ALA A 167 0.21 6.98 -10.93
CA ALA A 167 -0.73 6.64 -11.99
C ALA A 167 -2.12 7.24 -11.74
N LEU A 168 -2.68 7.08 -10.55
CA LEU A 168 -3.96 7.68 -10.15
C LEU A 168 -3.93 9.22 -10.22
N HIS A 169 -2.83 9.84 -9.77
CA HIS A 169 -2.66 11.27 -9.89
C HIS A 169 -2.68 11.73 -11.35
N ALA A 170 -2.03 10.98 -12.25
CA ALA A 170 -2.04 11.31 -13.68
C ALA A 170 -3.45 11.24 -14.26
N VAL A 171 -4.25 10.21 -13.94
CA VAL A 171 -5.65 10.11 -14.38
C VAL A 171 -6.47 11.30 -13.89
N VAL A 172 -6.36 11.67 -12.61
CA VAL A 172 -7.06 12.83 -12.04
C VAL A 172 -6.63 14.13 -12.72
N ALA A 173 -5.33 14.29 -13.00
CA ALA A 173 -4.80 15.48 -13.66
C ALA A 173 -5.33 15.60 -15.10
N HIS A 174 -5.32 14.54 -15.89
CA HIS A 174 -5.88 14.53 -17.25
C HIS A 174 -7.38 14.86 -17.22
N ALA A 175 -8.15 14.21 -16.38
CA ALA A 175 -9.58 14.45 -16.28
C ALA A 175 -9.93 15.92 -15.93
N ARG A 176 -9.09 16.60 -15.13
CA ARG A 176 -9.33 17.99 -14.73
C ARG A 176 -8.79 19.02 -15.70
N LEU A 177 -7.70 18.72 -16.41
CA LEU A 177 -7.05 19.68 -17.32
C LEU A 177 -7.63 19.60 -18.72
N ASP A 178 -8.01 18.40 -19.21
CA ASP A 178 -8.59 18.24 -20.54
C ASP A 178 -9.99 18.87 -20.66
N VAL A 179 -10.72 18.99 -19.56
CA VAL A 179 -12.01 19.75 -19.50
C VAL A 179 -11.81 21.26 -19.67
N ALA A 180 -10.59 21.78 -19.45
CA ALA A 180 -10.27 23.20 -19.59
C ALA A 180 -9.99 23.64 -21.03
N GLU A 181 -9.89 22.74 -21.99
CA GLU A 181 -9.62 23.00 -23.40
C GLU A 181 -10.88 22.96 -24.31
N ASP A 182 -12.11 23.04 -23.75
CA ASP A 182 -13.31 23.17 -24.56
C ASP A 182 -13.40 24.60 -25.14
N PRO A 183 -13.12 24.81 -26.44
CA PRO A 183 -13.05 26.13 -27.05
C PRO A 183 -14.45 26.69 -27.43
N ALA A 184 -15.43 26.53 -26.56
CA ALA A 184 -16.78 27.03 -26.77
C ALA A 184 -16.98 28.46 -26.22
N VAL A 185 -15.92 29.30 -26.17
CA VAL A 185 -16.05 30.75 -25.94
C VAL A 185 -15.14 31.50 -26.92
N SER A 186 -15.61 31.71 -28.11
CA SER A 186 -15.13 32.74 -29.04
C SER A 186 -16.31 33.49 -29.58
#